data_525ec339c89672eb390e2748c45ec49e
#
_entry.id   525ec339c89672eb390e2748c45ec49e
#
_cell.length_a   1.000
_cell.length_b   1.000
_cell.length_c   1.000
_cell.angle_alpha   90.00
_cell.angle_beta   90.00
_cell.angle_gamma   90.00
#
_symmetry.space_group_name_H-M   'P 1'
#
loop_
_entity.id
_entity.type
_entity.pdbx_description
1 polymer ?
#
loop_
_entity_poly.entity_id
_entity_poly.type
_entity_poly.pdbx_seq_one_letter_code
_entity_poly.pdbx_strand_id
1 'polypeptide(L)'
;NELAAKPEHDKKKKKALKELSERKKHDLNKVLDGKQYGEVMENAYRLGDLDLLDSMSRMANTPINHDLIIVYRNAGMADAMDSIMQTKSLFAGVGAAHLANSYGMINLLREKGYTVTPVDGSKSDYGNTVKEKLEESFITQEFTEQTSFDGSFSTYMPGPLYEFPEARNTMMAAYPDMANGATYVVTRMFTFAPLHGVSQDQYLDKLDSLFFENIPGKIERKSRIEIDGVPGYDIVNKTKKGEVQRYHIMVTPLEVIIFKAAGKKEFVKRPEVDKFFSEIHFYGKEGQQYSPTNTAYAVTLPGTPIYEAENNAFMRGYWKKTVQSYDQDGGYYAVMNKSLMDLEFMEEDSFEVHQITKYFHDQFKFKLIEENHDSLQGYTAYSAIGEKDDKTLHTRTVCVGKQYYLLVALTSETAKANAFFSSMKLLPFSFRRPFEQKHDTARLFDVVTNVEVPAEQTNYYNFYRDDEDDDSHLEETKMAVYYRK
;
A
#
# COMPACT_ATOMS: atom_id res chain seq x y z
N ASN A 1 -9.07 -31.71 -17.72
CA ASN A 1 -8.42 -32.68 -16.81
C ASN A 1 -7.09 -33.26 -17.34
N GLU A 2 -6.54 -32.77 -18.44
CA GLU A 2 -5.22 -33.18 -18.97
C GLU A 2 -4.11 -32.16 -18.76
N LEU A 3 -4.33 -31.11 -17.99
CA LEU A 3 -3.35 -30.03 -17.73
C LEU A 3 -2.72 -30.08 -16.33
N ALA A 4 -2.86 -31.15 -15.60
CA ALA A 4 -1.97 -31.45 -14.49
C ALA A 4 -0.59 -31.77 -15.09
N ALA A 5 0.29 -30.78 -15.13
CA ALA A 5 1.63 -30.92 -15.64
C ALA A 5 2.33 -32.09 -14.96
N LYS A 6 2.69 -33.11 -15.76
CA LYS A 6 3.43 -34.28 -15.25
C LYS A 6 4.69 -33.77 -14.52
N PRO A 7 5.09 -34.38 -13.38
CA PRO A 7 6.28 -33.96 -12.60
C PRO A 7 7.57 -33.84 -13.43
N GLU A 8 7.63 -34.57 -14.54
CA GLU A 8 8.76 -34.56 -15.49
C GLU A 8 8.83 -33.28 -16.33
N HIS A 9 7.65 -32.68 -16.63
CA HIS A 9 7.57 -31.41 -17.37
C HIS A 9 8.05 -30.23 -16.48
N ASP A 10 7.79 -30.30 -15.20
CA ASP A 10 8.20 -29.29 -14.23
C ASP A 10 9.70 -29.33 -13.95
N LYS A 11 10.34 -30.52 -13.95
CA LYS A 11 11.78 -30.67 -13.84
C LYS A 11 12.51 -30.11 -15.06
N LYS A 12 12.02 -30.37 -16.28
CA LYS A 12 12.59 -29.81 -17.52
C LYS A 12 12.46 -28.31 -17.57
N LYS A 13 11.32 -27.77 -17.14
CA LYS A 13 11.07 -26.32 -17.06
C LYS A 13 11.99 -25.64 -16.04
N LYS A 14 12.14 -26.22 -14.83
CA LYS A 14 13.07 -25.73 -13.82
C LYS A 14 14.51 -25.75 -14.28
N LYS A 15 14.92 -26.82 -14.99
CA LYS A 15 16.25 -26.94 -15.58
C LYS A 15 16.50 -25.87 -16.66
N ALA A 16 15.54 -25.68 -17.57
CA ALA A 16 15.63 -24.66 -18.62
C ALA A 16 15.67 -23.23 -18.05
N LEU A 17 14.88 -22.95 -17.01
CA LEU A 17 14.91 -21.66 -16.32
C LEU A 17 16.24 -21.42 -15.59
N LYS A 18 16.83 -22.46 -15.01
CA LYS A 18 18.16 -22.39 -14.37
C LYS A 18 19.25 -22.14 -15.40
N GLU A 19 19.24 -22.87 -16.53
CA GLU A 19 20.21 -22.68 -17.63
C GLU A 19 20.08 -21.28 -18.25
N LEU A 20 18.86 -20.76 -18.45
CA LEU A 20 18.60 -19.39 -18.89
C LEU A 20 19.13 -18.35 -17.90
N SER A 21 18.93 -18.59 -16.59
CA SER A 21 19.42 -17.71 -15.52
C SER A 21 20.95 -17.69 -15.46
N GLU A 22 21.59 -18.85 -15.60
CA GLU A 22 23.05 -18.96 -15.61
C GLU A 22 23.67 -18.32 -16.87
N ARG A 23 23.05 -18.51 -18.05
CA ARG A 23 23.46 -17.88 -19.29
C ARG A 23 23.37 -16.35 -19.22
N LYS A 24 22.25 -15.83 -18.72
CA LYS A 24 22.08 -14.38 -18.50
C LYS A 24 23.10 -13.79 -17.55
N LYS A 25 23.41 -14.50 -16.46
CA LYS A 25 24.42 -14.08 -15.50
C LYS A 25 25.81 -14.02 -16.11
N HIS A 26 26.13 -14.97 -16.99
CA HIS A 26 27.40 -14.99 -17.73
C HIS A 26 27.49 -13.83 -18.72
N ASP A 27 26.42 -13.57 -19.46
CA ASP A 27 26.38 -12.49 -20.47
C ASP A 27 26.40 -11.11 -19.77
N LEU A 28 25.70 -10.94 -18.65
CA LEU A 28 25.78 -9.74 -17.82
C LEU A 28 27.21 -9.51 -17.30
N ASN A 29 27.85 -10.53 -16.75
CA ASN A 29 29.21 -10.41 -16.24
C ASN A 29 30.22 -10.03 -17.34
N LYS A 30 30.01 -10.52 -18.55
CA LYS A 30 30.86 -10.18 -19.71
C LYS A 30 30.71 -8.72 -20.14
N VAL A 31 29.49 -8.18 -20.09
CA VAL A 31 29.22 -6.77 -20.43
C VAL A 31 29.67 -5.84 -19.29
N LEU A 32 29.52 -6.27 -18.06
CA LEU A 32 29.89 -5.46 -16.90
C LEU A 32 31.40 -5.34 -16.71
N ASP A 33 32.17 -6.32 -17.18
CA ASP A 33 33.64 -6.34 -17.07
C ASP A 33 34.11 -5.97 -15.66
N GLY A 34 33.53 -6.62 -14.65
CA GLY A 34 33.82 -6.37 -13.25
C GLY A 34 33.19 -5.12 -12.64
N LYS A 35 32.44 -4.32 -13.40
CA LYS A 35 31.74 -3.14 -12.91
C LYS A 35 30.35 -3.51 -12.39
N GLN A 36 29.79 -2.65 -11.56
CA GLN A 36 28.41 -2.81 -11.11
C GLN A 36 27.41 -2.42 -12.20
N TYR A 37 26.31 -3.16 -12.31
CA TYR A 37 25.25 -2.93 -13.29
C TYR A 37 24.78 -1.46 -13.34
N GLY A 38 24.54 -0.87 -12.16
CA GLY A 38 24.11 0.53 -12.06
C GLY A 38 25.13 1.51 -12.58
N GLU A 39 26.41 1.27 -12.36
CA GLU A 39 27.50 2.13 -12.85
C GLU A 39 27.58 2.11 -14.38
N VAL A 40 27.46 0.93 -14.99
CA VAL A 40 27.47 0.80 -16.45
C VAL A 40 26.26 1.46 -17.08
N MET A 41 25.07 1.28 -16.49
CA MET A 41 23.83 1.95 -16.93
C MET A 41 23.93 3.46 -16.84
N GLU A 42 24.44 3.99 -15.73
CA GLU A 42 24.60 5.44 -15.54
C GLU A 42 25.57 6.03 -16.56
N ASN A 43 26.69 5.36 -16.82
CA ASN A 43 27.67 5.80 -17.80
C ASN A 43 27.10 5.73 -19.23
N ALA A 44 26.42 4.65 -19.59
CA ALA A 44 25.75 4.54 -20.90
C ALA A 44 24.72 5.67 -21.11
N TYR A 45 23.93 5.96 -20.07
CA TYR A 45 22.97 7.07 -20.10
C TYR A 45 23.65 8.43 -20.28
N ARG A 46 24.74 8.70 -19.56
CA ARG A 46 25.50 9.96 -19.66
C ARG A 46 26.16 10.16 -21.02
N LEU A 47 26.58 9.06 -21.66
CA LEU A 47 27.20 9.08 -22.98
C LEU A 47 26.19 9.07 -24.12
N GLY A 48 24.90 8.83 -23.82
CA GLY A 48 23.86 8.68 -24.84
C GLY A 48 23.98 7.37 -25.63
N ASP A 49 24.64 6.35 -25.06
CA ASP A 49 24.81 5.04 -25.69
C ASP A 49 23.53 4.21 -25.57
N LEU A 50 22.60 4.48 -26.49
CA LEU A 50 21.29 3.84 -26.53
C LEU A 50 21.39 2.33 -26.80
N ASP A 51 22.37 1.87 -27.58
CA ASP A 51 22.54 0.46 -27.92
C ASP A 51 22.98 -0.34 -26.69
N LEU A 52 23.88 0.21 -25.88
CA LEU A 52 24.30 -0.41 -24.63
C LEU A 52 23.15 -0.43 -23.63
N LEU A 53 22.38 0.66 -23.50
CA LEU A 53 21.21 0.73 -22.63
C LEU A 53 20.17 -0.34 -22.97
N ASP A 54 19.86 -0.51 -24.27
CA ASP A 54 18.95 -1.54 -24.73
C ASP A 54 19.51 -2.95 -24.49
N SER A 55 20.76 -3.17 -24.77
CA SER A 55 21.42 -4.46 -24.56
C SER A 55 21.37 -4.87 -23.09
N MET A 56 21.63 -3.94 -22.18
CA MET A 56 21.53 -4.17 -20.74
C MET A 56 20.10 -4.41 -20.30
N SER A 57 19.13 -3.65 -20.83
CA SER A 57 17.71 -3.87 -20.55
C SER A 57 17.26 -5.28 -20.98
N ARG A 58 17.64 -5.73 -22.16
CA ARG A 58 17.36 -7.10 -22.65
C ARG A 58 18.01 -8.18 -21.81
N MET A 59 19.25 -7.96 -21.37
CA MET A 59 19.93 -8.91 -20.49
C MET A 59 19.31 -9.02 -19.10
N ALA A 60 18.79 -7.92 -18.56
CA ALA A 60 18.16 -7.89 -17.24
C ALA A 60 16.76 -8.52 -17.23
N ASN A 61 16.08 -8.57 -18.37
CA ASN A 61 14.71 -9.04 -18.50
C ASN A 61 14.62 -10.41 -19.18
N THR A 62 13.52 -11.16 -18.91
CA THR A 62 13.15 -12.29 -19.78
C THR A 62 12.64 -11.74 -21.12
N PRO A 63 12.74 -12.50 -22.24
CA PRO A 63 12.18 -12.04 -23.51
C PRO A 63 10.72 -11.61 -23.41
N ILE A 64 9.88 -12.39 -22.75
CA ILE A 64 8.46 -12.06 -22.55
C ILE A 64 8.30 -10.77 -21.77
N ASN A 65 9.06 -10.58 -20.70
CA ASN A 65 8.97 -9.36 -19.90
C ASN A 65 9.46 -8.13 -20.68
N HIS A 66 10.57 -8.27 -21.44
CA HIS A 66 11.06 -7.23 -22.30
C HIS A 66 10.03 -6.84 -23.38
N ASP A 67 9.40 -7.82 -24.04
CA ASP A 67 8.35 -7.56 -25.01
C ASP A 67 7.18 -6.79 -24.37
N LEU A 68 6.74 -7.19 -23.18
CA LEU A 68 5.65 -6.54 -22.49
C LEU A 68 5.98 -5.10 -22.05
N ILE A 69 7.14 -4.87 -21.43
CA ILE A 69 7.48 -3.57 -20.84
C ILE A 69 8.12 -2.59 -21.83
N ILE A 70 8.65 -3.04 -22.95
CA ILE A 70 9.31 -2.19 -23.96
C ILE A 70 8.56 -2.25 -25.28
N VAL A 71 8.52 -3.42 -25.95
CA VAL A 71 8.08 -3.52 -27.35
C VAL A 71 6.62 -3.13 -27.53
N TYR A 72 5.70 -3.74 -26.79
CA TYR A 72 4.27 -3.44 -26.91
C TYR A 72 3.94 -2.01 -26.45
N ARG A 73 4.61 -1.53 -25.40
CA ARG A 73 4.42 -0.15 -24.96
C ARG A 73 4.90 0.86 -25.99
N ASN A 74 6.04 0.60 -26.62
CA ASN A 74 6.54 1.47 -27.68
C ASN A 74 5.57 1.59 -28.84
N ALA A 75 4.98 0.49 -29.28
CA ALA A 75 3.97 0.52 -30.34
C ALA A 75 2.78 1.41 -29.94
N GLY A 76 2.21 1.19 -28.76
CA GLY A 76 1.10 2.01 -28.28
C GLY A 76 1.45 3.49 -28.09
N MET A 77 2.65 3.80 -27.57
CA MET A 77 3.12 5.18 -27.45
C MET A 77 3.32 5.85 -28.80
N ALA A 78 3.89 5.13 -29.79
CA ALA A 78 4.09 5.66 -31.12
C ALA A 78 2.77 5.96 -31.84
N ASP A 79 1.76 5.10 -31.67
CA ASP A 79 0.43 5.30 -32.22
C ASP A 79 -0.28 6.52 -31.55
N ALA A 80 -0.17 6.65 -30.23
CA ALA A 80 -0.71 7.79 -29.51
C ALA A 80 -0.03 9.11 -29.91
N MET A 81 1.30 9.12 -30.02
CA MET A 81 2.05 10.30 -30.46
C MET A 81 1.67 10.68 -31.90
N ASP A 82 1.57 9.71 -32.81
CA ASP A 82 1.14 9.96 -34.19
C ASP A 82 -0.25 10.61 -34.21
N SER A 83 -1.22 10.03 -33.51
CA SER A 83 -2.57 10.57 -33.44
C SER A 83 -2.61 12.01 -32.93
N ILE A 84 -1.83 12.36 -31.92
CA ILE A 84 -1.76 13.72 -31.39
C ILE A 84 -1.09 14.67 -32.38
N MET A 85 0.01 14.25 -32.99
CA MET A 85 0.80 15.09 -33.90
C MET A 85 0.12 15.38 -35.23
N GLN A 86 -0.93 14.63 -35.61
CA GLN A 86 -1.79 14.98 -36.75
C GLN A 86 -2.48 16.35 -36.59
N THR A 87 -2.72 16.78 -35.35
CA THR A 87 -3.51 17.98 -35.07
C THR A 87 -2.85 18.99 -34.18
N LYS A 88 -1.80 18.61 -33.43
CA LYS A 88 -1.17 19.43 -32.39
C LYS A 88 0.34 19.20 -32.33
N SER A 89 1.08 20.19 -31.82
CA SER A 89 2.46 19.99 -31.41
C SER A 89 2.51 19.17 -30.12
N LEU A 90 3.48 18.27 -30.02
CA LEU A 90 3.67 17.39 -28.86
C LEU A 90 5.06 17.56 -28.27
N PHE A 91 5.13 17.68 -26.94
CA PHE A 91 6.34 17.46 -26.17
C PHE A 91 6.17 16.16 -25.39
N ALA A 92 7.05 15.19 -25.60
CA ALA A 92 6.96 13.89 -24.95
C ALA A 92 8.25 13.56 -24.20
N GLY A 93 8.11 13.18 -22.92
CA GLY A 93 9.18 12.61 -22.11
C GLY A 93 9.14 11.09 -22.16
N VAL A 94 10.19 10.46 -22.67
CA VAL A 94 10.28 9.00 -22.81
C VAL A 94 11.59 8.50 -22.19
N GLY A 95 11.54 7.41 -21.46
CA GLY A 95 12.74 6.79 -20.88
C GLY A 95 13.70 6.31 -21.97
N ALA A 96 15.00 6.45 -21.75
CA ALA A 96 16.04 6.12 -22.74
C ALA A 96 15.96 4.65 -23.27
N ALA A 97 15.53 3.72 -22.43
CA ALA A 97 15.34 2.32 -22.81
C ALA A 97 14.26 2.10 -23.90
N HIS A 98 13.37 3.08 -24.09
CA HIS A 98 12.33 3.03 -25.12
C HIS A 98 12.78 3.61 -26.48
N LEU A 99 13.99 4.15 -26.59
CA LEU A 99 14.41 4.92 -27.78
C LEU A 99 15.06 4.07 -28.87
N ALA A 100 15.87 3.08 -28.46
CA ALA A 100 16.75 2.31 -29.35
C ALA A 100 16.07 1.17 -30.10
N ASN A 101 16.75 0.70 -31.17
CA ASN A 101 16.40 -0.46 -31.98
C ASN A 101 15.14 -0.32 -32.86
N SER A 102 14.83 -1.39 -33.61
CA SER A 102 13.70 -1.42 -34.55
C SER A 102 12.34 -1.23 -33.86
N TYR A 103 12.22 -1.65 -32.64
CA TYR A 103 11.02 -1.46 -31.80
C TYR A 103 11.08 -0.20 -30.91
N GLY A 104 12.14 0.61 -31.05
CA GLY A 104 12.30 1.86 -30.30
C GLY A 104 11.51 3.00 -30.91
N MET A 105 11.17 3.98 -30.08
CA MET A 105 10.37 5.15 -30.46
C MET A 105 10.96 5.91 -31.67
N ILE A 106 12.30 6.01 -31.74
CA ILE A 106 12.99 6.69 -32.84
C ILE A 106 12.64 6.01 -34.18
N ASN A 107 12.73 4.68 -34.27
CA ASN A 107 12.46 3.95 -35.45
C ASN A 107 10.96 3.88 -35.79
N LEU A 108 10.11 3.62 -34.78
CA LEU A 108 8.66 3.57 -34.96
C LEU A 108 8.09 4.88 -35.50
N LEU A 109 8.58 6.02 -35.04
CA LEU A 109 8.17 7.32 -35.57
C LEU A 109 8.70 7.55 -37.00
N ARG A 110 9.91 7.10 -37.30
CA ARG A 110 10.45 7.14 -38.69
C ARG A 110 9.62 6.28 -39.64
N GLU A 111 9.21 5.09 -39.24
CA GLU A 111 8.31 4.21 -40.01
C GLU A 111 6.96 4.84 -40.29
N LYS A 112 6.48 5.74 -39.36
CA LYS A 112 5.27 6.55 -39.57
C LYS A 112 5.51 7.79 -40.43
N GLY A 113 6.71 7.99 -40.98
CA GLY A 113 7.06 9.09 -41.89
C GLY A 113 7.59 10.35 -41.20
N TYR A 114 7.82 10.33 -39.89
CA TYR A 114 8.42 11.49 -39.21
C TYR A 114 9.93 11.55 -39.37
N THR A 115 10.48 12.74 -39.53
CA THR A 115 11.93 12.98 -39.45
C THR A 115 12.34 13.13 -37.99
N VAL A 116 13.15 12.19 -37.51
CA VAL A 116 13.66 12.21 -36.13
C VAL A 116 15.16 12.45 -36.17
N THR A 117 15.58 13.62 -35.67
CA THR A 117 16.98 14.06 -35.61
C THR A 117 17.42 14.27 -34.15
N PRO A 118 18.66 13.83 -33.83
CA PRO A 118 19.22 14.17 -32.52
C PRO A 118 19.46 15.68 -32.41
N VAL A 119 19.26 16.21 -31.24
CA VAL A 119 19.64 17.58 -30.91
C VAL A 119 20.77 17.52 -29.89
N ASP A 120 21.97 17.82 -30.31
CA ASP A 120 23.12 17.86 -29.43
C ASP A 120 23.08 19.15 -28.58
N GLY A 121 22.84 18.98 -27.28
CA GLY A 121 22.87 20.07 -26.33
C GLY A 121 24.32 20.54 -26.10
N SER A 122 24.63 21.80 -26.37
CA SER A 122 25.86 22.40 -25.87
C SER A 122 25.81 22.48 -24.33
N LYS A 123 26.90 22.10 -23.66
CA LYS A 123 27.04 22.33 -22.22
C LYS A 123 27.00 23.85 -21.97
N SER A 124 25.97 24.33 -21.32
CA SER A 124 25.87 25.73 -20.88
C SER A 124 25.56 25.76 -19.39
N ASP A 125 26.02 26.79 -18.70
CA ASP A 125 25.67 26.99 -17.28
C ASP A 125 24.27 27.55 -17.08
N TYR A 126 23.53 27.76 -18.18
CA TYR A 126 22.16 28.26 -18.12
C TYR A 126 21.24 27.41 -17.24
N GLY A 127 21.33 26.08 -17.36
CA GLY A 127 20.57 25.16 -16.55
C GLY A 127 20.89 25.30 -15.05
N ASN A 128 22.16 25.48 -14.70
CA ASN A 128 22.56 25.69 -13.31
C ASN A 128 22.06 27.06 -12.80
N THR A 129 22.16 28.10 -13.59
CA THR A 129 21.67 29.45 -13.23
C THR A 129 20.14 29.46 -13.04
N VAL A 130 19.39 28.78 -13.90
CA VAL A 130 17.93 28.63 -13.76
C VAL A 130 17.58 27.77 -12.53
N LYS A 131 18.31 26.71 -12.31
CA LYS A 131 18.16 25.86 -11.13
C LYS A 131 18.38 26.65 -9.84
N GLU A 132 19.45 27.43 -9.75
CA GLU A 132 19.72 28.26 -8.57
C GLU A 132 18.59 29.28 -8.33
N LYS A 133 18.12 29.97 -9.37
CA LYS A 133 16.97 30.88 -9.27
C LYS A 133 15.69 30.20 -8.81
N LEU A 134 15.39 29.00 -9.34
CA LEU A 134 14.22 28.20 -8.92
C LEU A 134 14.36 27.70 -7.48
N GLU A 135 15.57 27.31 -7.08
CA GLU A 135 15.84 26.85 -5.72
C GLU A 135 15.81 27.99 -4.68
N GLU A 136 16.02 29.24 -5.11
CA GLU A 136 15.87 30.44 -4.28
C GLU A 136 14.43 30.97 -4.24
N SER A 137 13.62 30.64 -5.24
CA SER A 137 12.22 31.05 -5.28
C SER A 137 11.38 30.18 -4.36
N PHE A 138 10.47 30.80 -3.64
CA PHE A 138 9.44 30.12 -2.86
C PHE A 138 8.07 30.61 -3.31
N ILE A 139 7.21 29.68 -3.68
CA ILE A 139 5.84 29.98 -4.05
C ILE A 139 4.97 29.78 -2.82
N THR A 140 4.45 30.86 -2.27
CA THR A 140 3.52 30.81 -1.15
C THR A 140 2.23 30.13 -1.59
N GLN A 141 1.84 29.12 -0.85
CA GLN A 141 0.59 28.38 -1.05
C GLN A 141 -0.35 28.60 0.14
N GLU A 142 -1.63 28.54 -0.12
CA GLU A 142 -2.63 28.56 0.95
C GLU A 142 -2.67 27.20 1.61
N PHE A 143 -2.53 27.16 2.95
CA PHE A 143 -2.66 25.96 3.76
C PHE A 143 -4.08 25.85 4.24
N THR A 144 -4.71 24.72 3.95
CA THR A 144 -6.06 24.36 4.38
C THR A 144 -6.03 23.16 5.30
N GLU A 145 -7.03 23.06 6.16
CA GLU A 145 -7.17 21.90 7.02
C GLU A 145 -7.47 20.65 6.20
N GLN A 146 -6.70 19.60 6.46
CA GLN A 146 -6.88 18.28 5.88
C GLN A 146 -7.15 17.28 7.00
N THR A 147 -8.31 16.67 6.95
CA THR A 147 -8.71 15.66 7.93
C THR A 147 -8.35 14.27 7.39
N SER A 148 -7.84 13.39 8.27
CA SER A 148 -7.63 11.98 7.93
C SER A 148 -8.97 11.34 7.53
N PHE A 149 -8.89 10.35 6.67
CA PHE A 149 -10.04 9.70 6.09
C PHE A 149 -11.00 9.04 7.15
N ASP A 150 -10.47 8.58 8.29
CA ASP A 150 -11.24 8.08 9.43
C ASP A 150 -11.65 9.18 10.44
N GLY A 151 -11.21 10.42 10.19
CA GLY A 151 -11.49 11.56 11.06
C GLY A 151 -10.78 11.51 12.42
N SER A 152 -9.70 10.73 12.56
CA SER A 152 -8.96 10.59 13.81
C SER A 152 -8.00 11.74 14.09
N PHE A 153 -7.54 12.44 13.05
CA PHE A 153 -6.72 13.63 13.19
C PHE A 153 -6.94 14.60 12.03
N SER A 154 -6.50 15.84 12.22
CA SER A 154 -6.34 16.81 11.14
C SER A 154 -4.96 17.49 11.20
N THR A 155 -4.58 18.11 10.11
CA THR A 155 -3.41 18.98 9.98
C THR A 155 -3.61 19.98 8.86
N TYR A 156 -2.78 21.02 8.76
CA TYR A 156 -2.84 22.01 7.69
C TYR A 156 -1.79 21.71 6.61
N MET A 157 -2.23 21.70 5.36
CA MET A 157 -1.38 21.39 4.20
C MET A 157 -1.74 22.28 3.00
N PRO A 158 -0.82 22.44 2.04
CA PRO A 158 -1.10 23.22 0.82
C PRO A 158 -1.96 22.45 -0.21
N GLY A 159 -2.37 21.25 0.07
CA GLY A 159 -3.25 20.44 -0.77
C GLY A 159 -3.66 19.12 -0.11
N PRO A 160 -4.49 18.30 -0.77
CA PRO A 160 -5.04 17.09 -0.19
C PRO A 160 -3.98 16.02 0.06
N LEU A 161 -4.23 15.21 1.08
CA LEU A 161 -3.48 14.00 1.32
C LEU A 161 -3.90 12.91 0.30
N TYR A 162 -2.95 12.47 -0.51
CA TYR A 162 -3.13 11.31 -1.36
C TYR A 162 -2.69 10.06 -0.62
N GLU A 163 -3.63 9.16 -0.32
CA GLU A 163 -3.34 7.93 0.39
C GLU A 163 -2.77 6.87 -0.56
N PHE A 164 -1.68 6.24 -0.13
CA PHE A 164 -1.05 5.12 -0.81
C PHE A 164 -1.13 3.90 0.10
N PRO A 165 -1.83 2.83 -0.30
CA PRO A 165 -1.83 1.59 0.45
C PRO A 165 -0.44 0.95 0.32
N GLU A 166 0.39 1.08 1.35
CA GLU A 166 1.67 0.38 1.44
C GLU A 166 1.54 -0.95 2.18
N ALA A 167 2.59 -1.76 2.07
CA ALA A 167 2.59 -3.12 2.56
C ALA A 167 2.45 -3.22 4.08
N ARG A 168 1.64 -4.17 4.53
CA ARG A 168 1.51 -4.69 5.90
C ARG A 168 1.52 -3.65 7.02
N ASN A 169 0.37 -3.37 7.58
CA ASN A 169 0.17 -2.54 8.79
C ASN A 169 0.64 -1.08 8.66
N THR A 170 0.88 -0.58 7.45
CA THR A 170 1.34 0.78 7.22
C THR A 170 0.49 1.44 6.14
N MET A 171 -0.07 2.61 6.46
CA MET A 171 -0.69 3.51 5.49
C MET A 171 0.18 4.74 5.35
N MET A 172 0.41 5.17 4.13
CA MET A 172 1.12 6.41 3.84
C MET A 172 0.22 7.34 3.02
N ALA A 173 0.17 8.59 3.41
CA ALA A 173 -0.46 9.64 2.63
C ALA A 173 0.55 10.75 2.37
N ALA A 174 0.60 11.28 1.16
CA ALA A 174 1.59 12.27 0.79
C ALA A 174 0.98 13.39 -0.06
N TYR A 175 1.56 14.57 0.07
CA TYR A 175 1.37 15.68 -0.85
C TYR A 175 2.73 16.15 -1.39
N PRO A 176 3.01 15.94 -2.68
CA PRO A 176 4.21 16.47 -3.32
C PRO A 176 4.00 17.97 -3.65
N ASP A 177 4.70 18.84 -2.95
CA ASP A 177 4.76 20.27 -3.30
C ASP A 177 5.73 20.47 -4.46
N MET A 178 5.23 20.29 -5.67
CA MET A 178 6.02 20.40 -6.90
C MET A 178 6.52 21.83 -7.13
N ALA A 179 5.81 22.83 -6.63
CA ALA A 179 6.18 24.24 -6.79
C ALA A 179 7.45 24.59 -6.01
N ASN A 180 7.63 23.99 -4.83
CA ASN A 180 8.75 24.27 -3.94
C ASN A 180 9.77 23.11 -3.87
N GLY A 181 9.54 22.02 -4.60
CA GLY A 181 10.39 20.82 -4.55
C GLY A 181 10.43 20.18 -3.17
N ALA A 182 9.29 20.15 -2.51
CA ALA A 182 9.13 19.66 -1.16
C ALA A 182 8.05 18.57 -1.07
N THR A 183 7.97 17.90 0.06
CA THR A 183 6.96 16.87 0.32
C THR A 183 6.46 16.96 1.75
N TYR A 184 5.15 16.72 1.90
CA TYR A 184 4.48 16.45 3.16
C TYR A 184 4.04 15.00 3.16
N VAL A 185 4.33 14.27 4.21
CA VAL A 185 4.01 12.84 4.32
C VAL A 185 3.43 12.57 5.69
N VAL A 186 2.35 11.83 5.73
CA VAL A 186 1.81 11.23 6.96
C VAL A 186 1.88 9.72 6.81
N THR A 187 2.62 9.06 7.70
CA THR A 187 2.72 7.60 7.75
C THR A 187 2.06 7.11 9.01
N ARG A 188 1.15 6.16 8.89
CA ARG A 188 0.45 5.51 10.00
C ARG A 188 0.90 4.06 10.09
N MET A 189 1.34 3.63 11.26
CA MET A 189 1.74 2.25 11.52
C MET A 189 0.86 1.71 12.64
N PHE A 190 0.02 0.74 12.29
CA PHE A 190 -0.87 0.11 13.25
C PHE A 190 -0.07 -0.77 14.20
N THR A 191 -0.39 -0.67 15.50
CA THR A 191 0.22 -1.48 16.54
C THR A 191 -0.84 -2.30 17.25
N PHE A 192 -0.46 -3.42 17.81
CA PHE A 192 -1.27 -4.17 18.76
C PHE A 192 -0.71 -3.99 20.17
N ALA A 193 -0.21 -2.77 20.46
CA ALA A 193 0.46 -2.46 21.72
C ALA A 193 -0.37 -2.82 22.97
N PRO A 194 -1.69 -2.57 23.03
CA PRO A 194 -2.50 -2.99 24.18
C PRO A 194 -2.49 -4.50 24.43
N LEU A 195 -2.57 -5.32 23.36
CA LEU A 195 -2.53 -6.79 23.46
C LEU A 195 -1.15 -7.30 23.90
N HIS A 196 -0.08 -6.58 23.53
CA HIS A 196 1.27 -6.88 24.00
C HIS A 196 1.54 -6.37 25.42
N GLY A 197 0.64 -5.58 25.99
CA GLY A 197 0.82 -4.98 27.30
C GLY A 197 1.81 -3.81 27.34
N VAL A 198 2.01 -3.14 26.19
CA VAL A 198 2.96 -2.03 26.04
C VAL A 198 2.20 -0.70 26.12
N SER A 199 2.61 0.19 27.03
CA SER A 199 2.05 1.55 27.10
C SER A 199 2.58 2.46 25.99
N GLN A 200 1.91 3.59 25.75
CA GLN A 200 2.35 4.59 24.80
C GLN A 200 3.77 5.10 25.11
N ASP A 201 4.07 5.38 26.37
CA ASP A 201 5.41 5.83 26.79
C ASP A 201 6.47 4.77 26.55
N GLN A 202 6.20 3.51 26.93
CA GLN A 202 7.13 2.41 26.67
C GLN A 202 7.36 2.19 25.17
N TYR A 203 6.31 2.41 24.36
CA TYR A 203 6.43 2.31 22.91
C TYR A 203 7.26 3.45 22.37
N LEU A 204 7.02 4.68 22.86
CA LEU A 204 7.78 5.87 22.45
C LEU A 204 9.28 5.73 22.80
N ASP A 205 9.61 5.20 23.98
CA ASP A 205 10.99 4.95 24.40
C ASP A 205 11.69 3.89 23.52
N LYS A 206 10.95 2.86 23.11
CA LYS A 206 11.46 1.86 22.15
C LYS A 206 11.69 2.45 20.75
N LEU A 207 10.79 3.32 20.29
CA LEU A 207 10.94 4.00 19.01
C LEU A 207 12.19 4.86 19.00
N ASP A 208 12.61 5.41 20.11
CA ASP A 208 13.85 6.19 20.22
C ASP A 208 15.08 5.42 19.74
N SER A 209 15.20 4.15 20.11
CA SER A 209 16.30 3.31 19.65
C SER A 209 16.17 2.88 18.18
N LEU A 210 14.96 2.68 17.69
CA LEU A 210 14.71 2.21 16.33
C LEU A 210 14.82 3.33 15.28
N PHE A 211 14.40 4.55 15.61
CA PHE A 211 14.43 5.66 14.66
C PHE A 211 15.80 6.26 14.47
N PHE A 212 16.68 6.23 15.47
CA PHE A 212 18.06 6.68 15.30
C PHE A 212 18.82 5.91 14.21
N GLU A 213 18.47 4.65 14.00
CA GLU A 213 19.04 3.83 12.93
C GLU A 213 18.40 4.09 11.56
N ASN A 214 17.15 4.58 11.51
CA ASN A 214 16.34 4.68 10.30
C ASN A 214 16.11 6.11 9.79
N ILE A 215 16.32 7.15 10.63
CA ILE A 215 16.26 8.54 10.16
C ILE A 215 17.56 8.86 9.39
N PRO A 216 17.46 9.20 8.08
CA PRO A 216 18.66 9.39 7.25
C PRO A 216 19.41 10.66 7.64
N GLY A 217 20.72 10.54 7.91
CA GLY A 217 21.60 11.68 8.15
C GLY A 217 21.84 11.95 9.64
N LYS A 218 21.97 13.23 10.02
CA LYS A 218 22.28 13.67 11.38
C LYS A 218 21.07 14.36 12.00
N ILE A 219 20.66 13.91 13.19
CA ILE A 219 19.64 14.59 13.99
C ILE A 219 20.27 15.88 14.55
N GLU A 220 19.66 17.01 14.25
CA GLU A 220 20.08 18.34 14.72
C GLU A 220 19.31 18.76 15.99
N ARG A 221 18.04 18.37 16.08
CA ARG A 221 17.17 18.65 17.22
C ARG A 221 16.23 17.49 17.46
N LYS A 222 16.00 17.17 18.74
CA LYS A 222 14.97 16.25 19.21
C LYS A 222 14.39 16.75 20.53
N SER A 223 13.09 16.85 20.60
CA SER A 223 12.37 17.24 21.81
C SER A 223 11.11 16.39 21.98
N ARG A 224 10.80 16.05 23.23
CA ARG A 224 9.51 15.43 23.55
C ARG A 224 8.40 16.45 23.43
N ILE A 225 7.28 16.05 22.86
CA ILE A 225 6.08 16.87 22.67
C ILE A 225 4.85 16.09 23.08
N GLU A 226 3.77 16.82 23.30
CA GLU A 226 2.43 16.26 23.50
C GLU A 226 1.42 17.11 22.74
N ILE A 227 0.53 16.48 21.99
CA ILE A 227 -0.54 17.14 21.23
C ILE A 227 -1.84 16.45 21.57
N ASP A 228 -2.82 17.18 22.11
CA ASP A 228 -4.14 16.68 22.52
C ASP A 228 -4.05 15.40 23.39
N GLY A 229 -3.07 15.34 24.31
CA GLY A 229 -2.83 14.18 25.17
C GLY A 229 -2.09 13.03 24.49
N VAL A 230 -1.70 13.14 23.22
CA VAL A 230 -0.91 12.15 22.51
C VAL A 230 0.58 12.47 22.62
N PRO A 231 1.40 11.61 23.25
CA PRO A 231 2.83 11.85 23.39
C PRO A 231 3.59 11.59 22.07
N GLY A 232 4.72 12.28 21.91
CA GLY A 232 5.51 12.16 20.70
C GLY A 232 6.88 12.84 20.78
N TYR A 233 7.54 12.91 19.63
CA TYR A 233 8.79 13.64 19.42
C TYR A 233 8.69 14.62 18.26
N ASP A 234 9.25 15.83 18.42
CA ASP A 234 9.62 16.76 17.33
C ASP A 234 11.09 16.54 17.00
N ILE A 235 11.39 16.13 15.78
CA ILE A 235 12.74 15.82 15.32
C ILE A 235 13.06 16.63 14.07
N VAL A 236 14.23 17.24 14.06
CA VAL A 236 14.81 17.89 12.86
C VAL A 236 16.11 17.18 12.56
N ASN A 237 16.26 16.71 11.32
CA ASN A 237 17.49 16.09 10.85
C ASN A 237 17.98 16.73 9.54
N LYS A 238 19.27 16.55 9.28
CA LYS A 238 19.91 16.96 8.04
C LYS A 238 20.50 15.74 7.34
N THR A 239 20.06 15.50 6.11
CA THR A 239 20.53 14.38 5.29
C THR A 239 21.98 14.62 4.83
N LYS A 240 22.66 13.55 4.37
CA LYS A 240 24.00 13.67 3.77
C LYS A 240 24.03 14.57 2.53
N LYS A 241 22.91 14.75 1.85
CA LYS A 241 22.76 15.66 0.70
C LYS A 241 22.47 17.10 1.10
N GLY A 242 22.36 17.40 2.40
CA GLY A 242 22.11 18.74 2.93
C GLY A 242 20.64 19.13 3.01
N GLU A 243 19.73 18.21 2.68
CA GLU A 243 18.30 18.44 2.86
C GLU A 243 17.93 18.40 4.33
N VAL A 244 17.06 19.33 4.75
CA VAL A 244 16.54 19.34 6.11
C VAL A 244 15.16 18.72 6.11
N GLN A 245 14.91 17.87 7.09
CA GLN A 245 13.63 17.20 7.28
C GLN A 245 13.15 17.43 8.71
N ARG A 246 11.86 17.59 8.89
CA ARG A 246 11.23 17.69 10.21
C ARG A 246 10.16 16.63 10.35
N TYR A 247 10.05 16.08 11.56
CA TYR A 247 9.10 15.04 11.89
C TYR A 247 8.40 15.35 13.21
N HIS A 248 7.09 15.14 13.26
CA HIS A 248 6.40 14.83 14.49
C HIS A 248 6.06 13.34 14.48
N ILE A 249 6.56 12.61 15.46
CA ILE A 249 6.31 11.18 15.63
C ILE A 249 5.44 11.02 16.83
N MET A 250 4.17 10.70 16.61
CA MET A 250 3.14 10.64 17.65
C MET A 250 2.77 9.19 17.92
N VAL A 251 2.56 8.84 19.18
CA VAL A 251 2.17 7.48 19.59
C VAL A 251 0.80 7.54 20.24
N THR A 252 -0.21 7.09 19.50
CA THR A 252 -1.55 6.84 20.04
C THR A 252 -1.60 5.45 20.71
N PRO A 253 -2.68 5.07 21.42
CA PRO A 253 -2.82 3.70 21.91
C PRO A 253 -2.80 2.61 20.83
N LEU A 254 -3.19 2.94 19.60
CA LEU A 254 -3.41 1.98 18.53
C LEU A 254 -2.38 2.06 17.39
N GLU A 255 -1.70 3.18 17.24
CA GLU A 255 -0.82 3.43 16.11
C GLU A 255 0.31 4.42 16.41
N VAL A 256 1.36 4.34 15.61
CA VAL A 256 2.38 5.38 15.49
C VAL A 256 2.08 6.19 14.24
N ILE A 257 1.95 7.51 14.39
CA ILE A 257 1.71 8.43 13.30
C ILE A 257 2.92 9.33 13.13
N ILE A 258 3.49 9.34 11.92
CA ILE A 258 4.65 10.15 11.57
C ILE A 258 4.22 11.23 10.59
N PHE A 259 4.20 12.47 11.04
CA PHE A 259 4.07 13.65 10.20
C PHE A 259 5.46 14.08 9.78
N LYS A 260 5.71 14.17 8.50
CA LYS A 260 7.02 14.53 7.93
C LYS A 260 6.88 15.64 6.90
N ALA A 261 7.70 16.67 7.03
CA ALA A 261 7.95 17.63 5.97
C ALA A 261 9.43 17.55 5.55
N ALA A 262 9.68 17.55 4.26
CA ALA A 262 11.01 17.52 3.70
C ALA A 262 11.11 18.48 2.51
N GLY A 263 12.26 19.13 2.37
CA GLY A 263 12.51 20.04 1.28
C GLY A 263 13.96 20.51 1.27
N LYS A 264 14.32 21.23 0.23
CA LYS A 264 15.68 21.73 0.07
C LYS A 264 15.98 22.89 1.02
N LYS A 265 17.25 23.03 1.42
CA LYS A 265 17.76 24.15 2.22
C LYS A 265 16.92 24.36 3.50
N GLU A 266 16.44 25.58 3.71
CA GLU A 266 15.71 26.03 4.89
C GLU A 266 14.17 25.86 4.78
N PHE A 267 13.68 25.07 3.82
CA PHE A 267 12.24 24.90 3.56
C PHE A 267 11.45 24.57 4.84
N VAL A 268 11.89 23.58 5.60
CA VAL A 268 11.18 23.13 6.82
C VAL A 268 11.22 24.12 7.99
N LYS A 269 12.00 25.21 7.87
CA LYS A 269 12.05 26.27 8.88
C LYS A 269 11.14 27.45 8.55
N ARG A 270 10.37 27.37 7.47
CA ARG A 270 9.46 28.44 7.06
C ARG A 270 8.22 28.46 7.93
N PRO A 271 7.67 29.65 8.23
CA PRO A 271 6.46 29.77 9.04
C PRO A 271 5.26 29.04 8.47
N GLU A 272 5.16 28.95 7.13
CA GLU A 272 4.06 28.23 6.47
C GLU A 272 4.12 26.74 6.76
N VAL A 273 5.33 26.17 6.81
CA VAL A 273 5.54 24.76 7.13
C VAL A 273 5.26 24.48 8.61
N ASP A 274 5.45 25.48 9.48
CA ASP A 274 5.11 25.32 10.89
C ASP A 274 3.62 25.00 11.10
N LYS A 275 2.72 25.50 10.25
CA LYS A 275 1.28 25.17 10.32
C LYS A 275 1.02 23.68 10.18
N PHE A 276 1.79 22.97 9.35
CA PHE A 276 1.66 21.50 9.22
C PHE A 276 1.92 20.78 10.52
N PHE A 277 2.75 21.32 11.39
CA PHE A 277 3.11 20.72 12.67
C PHE A 277 2.36 21.32 13.87
N SER A 278 2.10 22.62 13.87
CA SER A 278 1.45 23.32 14.97
C SER A 278 -0.06 23.12 15.01
N GLU A 279 -0.65 22.84 13.86
CA GLU A 279 -2.10 22.67 13.70
C GLU A 279 -2.48 21.18 13.55
N ILE A 280 -1.69 20.29 14.13
CA ILE A 280 -2.08 18.89 14.27
C ILE A 280 -3.08 18.80 15.43
N HIS A 281 -4.22 18.16 15.15
CA HIS A 281 -5.24 17.89 16.16
C HIS A 281 -5.66 16.43 16.12
N PHE A 282 -5.77 15.80 17.27
CA PHE A 282 -6.27 14.44 17.44
C PHE A 282 -7.69 14.46 17.96
N TYR A 283 -8.58 13.69 17.31
CA TYR A 283 -9.99 13.63 17.66
C TYR A 283 -10.33 12.29 18.28
N GLY A 284 -10.80 12.29 19.52
CA GLY A 284 -11.48 11.17 20.15
C GLY A 284 -12.98 11.27 19.89
N LYS A 285 -13.61 10.19 19.42
CA LYS A 285 -15.06 10.11 19.29
C LYS A 285 -15.58 9.04 20.23
N GLU A 286 -16.69 9.30 20.90
CA GLU A 286 -17.40 8.30 21.69
C GLU A 286 -18.17 7.34 20.78
N GLY A 287 -18.48 6.19 21.31
CA GLY A 287 -19.16 5.03 20.72
C GLY A 287 -19.83 5.20 19.38
N GLN A 288 -19.26 4.59 18.35
CA GLN A 288 -19.74 4.71 16.97
C GLN A 288 -20.23 3.38 16.41
N GLN A 289 -21.34 3.43 15.70
CA GLN A 289 -21.72 2.32 14.85
C GLN A 289 -20.78 2.27 13.65
N TYR A 290 -20.11 1.15 13.49
CA TYR A 290 -19.22 0.85 12.37
C TYR A 290 -19.82 -0.25 11.52
N SER A 291 -19.93 0.03 10.23
CA SER A 291 -20.39 -0.94 9.22
C SER A 291 -19.58 -0.73 7.95
N PRO A 292 -18.58 -1.57 7.71
CA PRO A 292 -17.71 -1.42 6.54
C PRO A 292 -18.44 -1.76 5.24
N THR A 293 -18.13 -1.05 4.17
CA THR A 293 -18.84 -1.14 2.88
C THR A 293 -18.72 -2.50 2.20
N ASN A 294 -17.63 -3.23 2.45
CA ASN A 294 -17.32 -4.49 1.75
C ASN A 294 -17.46 -5.74 2.62
N THR A 295 -18.13 -5.62 3.76
CA THR A 295 -18.37 -6.73 4.68
C THR A 295 -19.79 -6.68 5.19
N ALA A 296 -20.36 -7.86 5.43
CA ALA A 296 -21.75 -7.97 5.83
C ALA A 296 -21.88 -7.96 7.37
N TYR A 297 -21.40 -6.91 8.04
CA TYR A 297 -21.63 -6.74 9.48
C TYR A 297 -21.73 -5.28 9.91
N ALA A 298 -22.31 -5.08 11.08
CA ALA A 298 -22.28 -3.82 11.82
C ALA A 298 -21.94 -4.11 13.27
N VAL A 299 -21.21 -3.20 13.93
CA VAL A 299 -20.83 -3.30 15.33
C VAL A 299 -20.75 -1.90 15.95
N THR A 300 -21.00 -1.76 17.24
CA THR A 300 -20.76 -0.50 17.96
C THR A 300 -19.37 -0.57 18.60
N LEU A 301 -18.47 0.30 18.14
CA LEU A 301 -17.13 0.45 18.71
C LEU A 301 -17.16 1.55 19.79
N PRO A 302 -16.50 1.35 20.94
CA PRO A 302 -16.57 2.31 22.06
C PRO A 302 -15.88 3.65 21.81
N GLY A 303 -14.97 3.72 20.85
CA GLY A 303 -14.25 4.94 20.46
C GLY A 303 -14.12 5.08 18.95
N THR A 304 -13.24 5.98 18.51
CA THR A 304 -12.95 6.19 17.08
C THR A 304 -12.50 4.89 16.42
N PRO A 305 -13.15 4.47 15.32
CA PRO A 305 -12.70 3.31 14.55
C PRO A 305 -11.39 3.62 13.81
N ILE A 306 -10.33 2.91 14.14
CA ILE A 306 -9.07 2.94 13.41
C ILE A 306 -8.95 1.63 12.66
N TYR A 307 -8.78 1.67 11.34
CA TYR A 307 -8.82 0.45 10.57
C TYR A 307 -7.62 0.27 9.63
N GLU A 308 -7.27 -0.99 9.51
CA GLU A 308 -6.25 -1.51 8.64
C GLU A 308 -6.91 -2.38 7.56
N ALA A 309 -6.58 -2.13 6.31
CA ALA A 309 -6.92 -3.01 5.20
C ALA A 309 -5.65 -3.68 4.68
N GLU A 310 -5.53 -4.98 4.87
CA GLU A 310 -4.48 -5.76 4.23
C GLU A 310 -5.01 -6.25 2.88
N ASN A 311 -4.62 -5.57 1.81
CA ASN A 311 -4.92 -5.97 0.45
C ASN A 311 -3.74 -6.78 -0.10
N ASN A 312 -3.84 -8.11 -0.09
CA ASN A 312 -2.81 -8.96 -0.68
C ASN A 312 -3.04 -9.06 -2.19
N ALA A 313 -2.47 -8.12 -2.95
CA ALA A 313 -2.60 -8.06 -4.41
C ALA A 313 -2.11 -9.33 -5.14
N PHE A 314 -1.30 -10.16 -4.49
CA PHE A 314 -0.80 -11.41 -5.05
C PHE A 314 -1.73 -12.61 -4.85
N MET A 315 -2.63 -12.57 -3.86
CA MET A 315 -3.59 -13.61 -3.58
C MET A 315 -5.01 -13.07 -3.74
N ARG A 316 -5.50 -13.04 -4.97
CA ARG A 316 -6.88 -12.62 -5.28
C ARG A 316 -7.88 -13.51 -4.55
N GLY A 317 -8.80 -12.89 -3.84
CA GLY A 317 -9.81 -13.58 -3.06
C GLY A 317 -9.47 -13.74 -1.57
N TYR A 318 -8.25 -13.41 -1.17
CA TYR A 318 -7.85 -13.37 0.23
C TYR A 318 -7.78 -11.93 0.72
N TRP A 319 -8.51 -11.60 1.75
CA TRP A 319 -8.46 -10.28 2.37
C TRP A 319 -8.61 -10.41 3.89
N LYS A 320 -7.95 -9.53 4.59
CA LYS A 320 -8.03 -9.35 6.03
C LYS A 320 -8.31 -7.88 6.30
N LYS A 321 -9.28 -7.62 7.12
CA LYS A 321 -9.57 -6.27 7.64
C LYS A 321 -9.57 -6.31 9.15
N THR A 322 -8.91 -5.36 9.75
CA THR A 322 -8.93 -5.15 11.19
C THR A 322 -9.41 -3.72 11.46
N VAL A 323 -10.46 -3.59 12.25
CA VAL A 323 -10.84 -2.31 12.86
C VAL A 323 -10.56 -2.39 14.34
N GLN A 324 -9.93 -1.36 14.88
CA GLN A 324 -9.58 -1.24 16.29
C GLN A 324 -10.21 0.01 16.88
N SER A 325 -10.46 -0.01 18.16
CA SER A 325 -10.98 1.12 18.91
C SER A 325 -10.46 1.08 20.33
N TYR A 326 -10.42 2.25 20.97
CA TYR A 326 -9.97 2.42 22.34
C TYR A 326 -10.96 3.30 23.09
N ASP A 327 -11.43 2.87 24.26
CA ASP A 327 -12.33 3.66 25.07
C ASP A 327 -11.58 4.61 26.01
N GLN A 328 -12.32 5.53 26.64
CA GLN A 328 -11.74 6.52 27.55
C GLN A 328 -11.17 5.90 28.84
N ASP A 329 -11.61 4.69 29.20
CA ASP A 329 -11.17 3.99 30.41
C ASP A 329 -9.97 3.06 30.14
N GLY A 330 -9.45 3.06 28.94
CA GLY A 330 -8.29 2.27 28.56
C GLY A 330 -8.60 0.86 28.04
N GLY A 331 -9.87 0.56 27.78
CA GLY A 331 -10.28 -0.69 27.14
C GLY A 331 -9.94 -0.70 25.64
N TYR A 332 -9.41 -1.81 25.15
CA TYR A 332 -9.14 -2.02 23.73
C TYR A 332 -10.17 -2.96 23.10
N TYR A 333 -10.65 -2.61 21.93
CA TYR A 333 -11.67 -3.36 21.20
C TYR A 333 -11.26 -3.51 19.73
N ALA A 334 -11.50 -4.69 19.15
CA ALA A 334 -11.22 -4.90 17.73
C ALA A 334 -12.20 -5.91 17.10
N VAL A 335 -12.42 -5.74 15.81
CA VAL A 335 -13.01 -6.75 14.94
C VAL A 335 -12.00 -7.09 13.86
N MET A 336 -11.60 -8.35 13.81
CA MET A 336 -10.73 -8.89 12.77
C MET A 336 -11.59 -9.77 11.87
N ASN A 337 -11.66 -9.42 10.60
CA ASN A 337 -12.36 -10.19 9.61
C ASN A 337 -11.38 -10.70 8.57
N LYS A 338 -11.41 -11.99 8.28
CA LYS A 338 -10.55 -12.65 7.31
C LYS A 338 -11.37 -13.58 6.45
N SER A 339 -11.11 -13.62 5.15
CA SER A 339 -11.62 -14.69 4.29
C SER A 339 -10.70 -15.91 4.37
N LEU A 340 -11.30 -17.09 4.47
CA LEU A 340 -10.59 -18.35 4.47
C LEU A 340 -10.48 -18.87 3.04
N MET A 341 -9.32 -19.39 2.69
CA MET A 341 -9.14 -20.13 1.44
C MET A 341 -9.70 -21.54 1.58
N ASP A 342 -10.17 -22.15 0.50
CA ASP A 342 -10.70 -23.51 0.50
C ASP A 342 -9.69 -24.53 1.06
N LEU A 343 -8.39 -24.27 0.91
CA LEU A 343 -7.33 -25.16 1.44
C LEU A 343 -7.02 -24.92 2.93
N GLU A 344 -7.44 -23.78 3.49
CA GLU A 344 -7.30 -23.46 4.91
C GLU A 344 -8.51 -23.94 5.72
N PHE A 345 -9.67 -24.08 5.07
CA PHE A 345 -10.93 -24.46 5.67
C PHE A 345 -11.19 -25.96 5.40
N MET A 346 -10.61 -26.81 6.20
CA MET A 346 -10.63 -28.27 6.00
C MET A 346 -11.46 -29.02 7.04
N GLU A 347 -11.94 -28.34 8.07
CA GLU A 347 -12.62 -28.92 9.21
C GLU A 347 -14.02 -28.32 9.41
N GLU A 348 -14.73 -28.77 10.41
CA GLU A 348 -16.04 -28.24 10.77
C GLU A 348 -15.92 -26.83 11.39
N ASP A 349 -16.94 -25.99 11.20
CA ASP A 349 -16.99 -24.60 11.73
C ASP A 349 -16.71 -24.54 13.25
N SER A 350 -17.15 -25.51 14.02
CA SER A 350 -16.92 -25.59 15.46
C SER A 350 -15.44 -25.77 15.80
N PHE A 351 -14.70 -26.54 15.00
CA PHE A 351 -13.28 -26.73 15.14
C PHE A 351 -12.53 -25.43 14.76
N GLU A 352 -12.91 -24.82 13.64
CA GLU A 352 -12.24 -23.62 13.12
C GLU A 352 -12.35 -22.44 14.10
N VAL A 353 -13.54 -22.15 14.63
CA VAL A 353 -13.71 -21.04 15.60
C VAL A 353 -12.90 -21.25 16.87
N HIS A 354 -12.79 -22.51 17.32
CA HIS A 354 -11.96 -22.86 18.49
C HIS A 354 -10.47 -22.64 18.18
N GLN A 355 -9.97 -23.14 17.03
CA GLN A 355 -8.55 -23.02 16.66
C GLN A 355 -8.14 -21.56 16.45
N ILE A 356 -8.97 -20.77 15.76
CA ILE A 356 -8.73 -19.32 15.54
C ILE A 356 -8.62 -18.61 16.88
N THR A 357 -9.55 -18.87 17.80
CA THR A 357 -9.57 -18.26 19.13
C THR A 357 -8.34 -18.65 19.93
N LYS A 358 -8.04 -19.95 20.01
CA LYS A 358 -6.86 -20.46 20.72
C LYS A 358 -5.57 -19.87 20.16
N TYR A 359 -5.40 -19.92 18.84
CA TYR A 359 -4.22 -19.33 18.19
C TYR A 359 -4.04 -17.85 18.53
N PHE A 360 -5.13 -17.08 18.58
CA PHE A 360 -5.07 -15.66 18.95
C PHE A 360 -4.62 -15.48 20.39
N HIS A 361 -5.18 -16.22 21.35
CA HIS A 361 -4.77 -16.18 22.75
C HIS A 361 -3.31 -16.58 22.94
N ASP A 362 -2.87 -17.64 22.27
CA ASP A 362 -1.48 -18.11 22.33
C ASP A 362 -0.50 -17.09 21.75
N GLN A 363 -0.87 -16.44 20.62
CA GLN A 363 -0.05 -15.39 19.98
C GLN A 363 0.27 -14.24 20.92
N PHE A 364 -0.71 -13.80 21.71
CA PHE A 364 -0.56 -12.71 22.67
C PHE A 364 -0.25 -13.18 24.08
N LYS A 365 -0.08 -14.52 24.29
CA LYS A 365 0.27 -15.14 25.56
C LYS A 365 -0.77 -14.94 26.68
N PHE A 366 -2.05 -14.93 26.33
CA PHE A 366 -3.14 -14.99 27.28
C PHE A 366 -3.48 -16.45 27.60
N LYS A 367 -3.45 -16.82 28.88
CA LYS A 367 -3.85 -18.15 29.32
C LYS A 367 -5.38 -18.23 29.34
N LEU A 368 -5.95 -19.14 28.57
CA LEU A 368 -7.39 -19.43 28.56
C LEU A 368 -7.85 -19.90 29.95
N ILE A 369 -8.90 -19.29 30.46
CA ILE A 369 -9.53 -19.62 31.75
C ILE A 369 -10.99 -20.00 31.63
N GLU A 370 -11.68 -19.55 30.59
CA GLU A 370 -13.08 -19.84 30.32
C GLU A 370 -13.29 -19.98 28.81
N GLU A 371 -14.08 -20.96 28.41
CA GLU A 371 -14.38 -21.26 27.02
C GLU A 371 -15.83 -21.70 26.87
N ASN A 372 -16.53 -21.24 25.83
CA ASN A 372 -17.91 -21.59 25.59
C ASN A 372 -18.25 -21.62 24.10
N HIS A 373 -18.92 -22.69 23.67
CA HIS A 373 -19.55 -22.75 22.36
C HIS A 373 -20.89 -22.03 22.40
N ASP A 374 -21.13 -21.13 21.46
CA ASP A 374 -22.39 -20.42 21.33
C ASP A 374 -22.80 -20.26 19.85
N SER A 375 -23.73 -19.38 19.58
CA SER A 375 -24.12 -19.03 18.21
C SER A 375 -24.42 -17.54 18.08
N LEU A 376 -24.15 -16.98 16.91
CA LEU A 376 -24.55 -15.63 16.54
C LEU A 376 -25.44 -15.67 15.30
N GLN A 377 -26.72 -15.31 15.46
CA GLN A 377 -27.72 -15.33 14.37
C GLN A 377 -27.75 -16.66 13.59
N GLY A 378 -27.59 -17.78 14.31
CA GLY A 378 -27.61 -19.13 13.73
C GLY A 378 -26.26 -19.66 13.20
N TYR A 379 -25.23 -18.85 13.21
CA TYR A 379 -23.87 -19.28 12.83
C TYR A 379 -23.10 -19.77 14.05
N THR A 380 -22.23 -20.74 13.85
CA THR A 380 -21.35 -21.30 14.89
C THR A 380 -20.44 -20.21 15.44
N ALA A 381 -20.42 -20.06 16.75
CA ALA A 381 -19.57 -19.11 17.46
C ALA A 381 -18.87 -19.76 18.64
N TYR A 382 -17.77 -19.13 19.06
CA TYR A 382 -16.97 -19.57 20.19
C TYR A 382 -16.48 -18.36 20.97
N SER A 383 -16.77 -18.33 22.26
CA SER A 383 -16.36 -17.28 23.16
C SER A 383 -15.34 -17.79 24.15
N ALA A 384 -14.31 -16.98 24.45
CA ALA A 384 -13.29 -17.36 25.40
C ALA A 384 -12.81 -16.14 26.21
N ILE A 385 -12.36 -16.43 27.42
CA ILE A 385 -11.71 -15.47 28.31
C ILE A 385 -10.30 -15.96 28.60
N GLY A 386 -9.34 -15.08 28.49
CA GLY A 386 -7.95 -15.35 28.86
C GLY A 386 -7.38 -14.28 29.78
N GLU A 387 -6.42 -14.67 30.57
CA GLU A 387 -5.72 -13.77 31.50
C GLU A 387 -4.24 -13.74 31.21
N LYS A 388 -3.67 -12.55 31.39
CA LYS A 388 -2.23 -12.31 31.31
C LYS A 388 -1.91 -11.12 32.21
N ASP A 389 -1.05 -11.34 33.20
CA ASP A 389 -0.73 -10.36 34.23
C ASP A 389 -2.02 -9.86 34.91
N ASP A 390 -2.29 -8.57 34.88
CA ASP A 390 -3.52 -7.91 35.44
C ASP A 390 -4.59 -7.66 34.35
N LYS A 391 -4.45 -8.25 33.16
CA LYS A 391 -5.33 -8.00 32.01
C LYS A 391 -6.21 -9.18 31.69
N THR A 392 -7.47 -8.88 31.37
CA THR A 392 -8.46 -9.87 30.93
C THR A 392 -8.80 -9.62 29.47
N LEU A 393 -8.60 -10.64 28.65
CA LEU A 393 -8.92 -10.67 27.23
C LEU A 393 -10.19 -11.49 27.00
N HIS A 394 -11.22 -10.85 26.47
CA HIS A 394 -12.43 -11.49 26.01
C HIS A 394 -12.39 -11.60 24.50
N THR A 395 -12.77 -12.74 23.95
CA THR A 395 -12.86 -12.97 22.52
C THR A 395 -14.15 -13.66 22.15
N ARG A 396 -14.64 -13.38 20.95
CA ARG A 396 -15.74 -14.10 20.32
C ARG A 396 -15.45 -14.30 18.84
N THR A 397 -15.36 -15.53 18.40
CA THR A 397 -15.12 -15.90 17.01
C THR A 397 -16.39 -16.46 16.38
N VAL A 398 -16.72 -16.03 15.15
CA VAL A 398 -17.89 -16.48 14.41
C VAL A 398 -17.45 -16.86 12.99
N CYS A 399 -17.84 -18.04 12.52
CA CYS A 399 -17.67 -18.44 11.11
C CYS A 399 -18.96 -18.20 10.31
N VAL A 400 -18.83 -17.53 9.16
CA VAL A 400 -19.93 -17.22 8.25
C VAL A 400 -19.49 -17.60 6.82
N GLY A 401 -19.82 -18.81 6.40
CA GLY A 401 -19.34 -19.38 5.14
C GLY A 401 -17.80 -19.42 5.12
N LYS A 402 -17.19 -18.78 4.12
CA LYS A 402 -15.72 -18.70 3.97
C LYS A 402 -15.08 -17.53 4.69
N GLN A 403 -15.72 -16.98 5.70
CA GLN A 403 -15.20 -15.83 6.46
C GLN A 403 -15.33 -16.09 7.94
N TYR A 404 -14.39 -15.57 8.71
CA TYR A 404 -14.55 -15.47 10.14
C TYR A 404 -14.46 -14.04 10.62
N TYR A 405 -15.12 -13.80 11.74
CA TYR A 405 -15.10 -12.56 12.49
C TYR A 405 -14.60 -12.86 13.89
N LEU A 406 -13.46 -12.32 14.25
CA LEU A 406 -12.92 -12.41 15.60
C LEU A 406 -13.12 -11.05 16.28
N LEU A 407 -14.02 -11.00 17.26
CA LEU A 407 -14.22 -9.87 18.13
C LEU A 407 -13.29 -9.99 19.34
N VAL A 408 -12.62 -8.92 19.67
CA VAL A 408 -11.63 -8.85 20.74
C VAL A 408 -11.98 -7.70 21.67
N ALA A 409 -12.02 -7.92 22.97
CA ALA A 409 -12.14 -6.89 23.99
C ALA A 409 -11.13 -7.16 25.10
N LEU A 410 -10.17 -6.24 25.27
CA LEU A 410 -9.21 -6.25 26.38
C LEU A 410 -9.69 -5.25 27.42
N THR A 411 -10.40 -5.74 28.43
CA THR A 411 -10.99 -4.94 29.51
C THR A 411 -11.24 -5.81 30.74
N SER A 412 -11.08 -5.25 31.93
CA SER A 412 -11.46 -5.93 33.17
C SER A 412 -12.97 -5.94 33.41
N GLU A 413 -13.73 -5.14 32.64
CA GLU A 413 -15.17 -5.03 32.79
C GLU A 413 -15.90 -5.97 31.81
N THR A 414 -16.26 -7.16 32.27
CA THR A 414 -17.01 -8.14 31.46
C THR A 414 -18.30 -7.56 30.88
N ALA A 415 -18.94 -6.61 31.55
CA ALA A 415 -20.15 -5.95 31.04
C ALA A 415 -19.86 -5.16 29.72
N LYS A 416 -18.73 -4.48 29.64
CA LYS A 416 -18.31 -3.75 28.45
C LYS A 416 -17.99 -4.71 27.28
N ALA A 417 -17.27 -5.79 27.57
CA ALA A 417 -17.00 -6.82 26.58
C ALA A 417 -18.30 -7.43 26.00
N ASN A 418 -19.25 -7.77 26.88
CA ASN A 418 -20.54 -8.31 26.50
C ASN A 418 -21.39 -7.31 25.68
N ALA A 419 -21.39 -6.03 26.07
CA ALA A 419 -22.08 -4.97 25.32
C ALA A 419 -21.51 -4.84 23.89
N PHE A 420 -20.18 -4.87 23.76
CA PHE A 420 -19.50 -4.84 22.48
C PHE A 420 -19.87 -6.06 21.62
N PHE A 421 -19.76 -7.27 22.16
CA PHE A 421 -20.11 -8.50 21.43
C PHE A 421 -21.57 -8.57 21.03
N SER A 422 -22.47 -8.12 21.89
CA SER A 422 -23.92 -8.09 21.62
C SER A 422 -24.31 -7.04 20.59
N SER A 423 -23.47 -6.03 20.36
CA SER A 423 -23.70 -5.02 19.33
C SER A 423 -23.46 -5.54 17.92
N MET A 424 -22.74 -6.66 17.78
CA MET A 424 -22.43 -7.27 16.47
C MET A 424 -23.69 -7.78 15.80
N LYS A 425 -23.91 -7.34 14.57
CA LYS A 425 -25.00 -7.81 13.70
C LYS A 425 -24.39 -8.28 12.38
N LEU A 426 -24.67 -9.50 12.02
CA LEU A 426 -24.40 -10.00 10.68
C LEU A 426 -25.53 -9.50 9.76
N LEU A 427 -25.14 -8.80 8.70
CA LEU A 427 -26.08 -8.22 7.74
C LEU A 427 -26.25 -9.16 6.56
N PRO A 428 -27.41 -9.15 5.90
CA PRO A 428 -27.56 -9.89 4.65
C PRO A 428 -26.52 -9.40 3.63
N PHE A 429 -25.77 -10.32 3.06
CA PHE A 429 -24.88 -9.98 1.96
C PHE A 429 -25.72 -9.62 0.74
N SER A 430 -25.55 -8.42 0.21
CA SER A 430 -26.20 -7.99 -1.01
C SER A 430 -25.13 -7.58 -2.03
N PHE A 431 -25.24 -8.15 -3.22
CA PHE A 431 -24.43 -7.68 -4.32
C PHE A 431 -24.99 -6.34 -4.82
N ARG A 432 -24.18 -5.34 -5.04
CA ARG A 432 -24.62 -4.04 -5.57
C ARG A 432 -25.13 -4.14 -6.99
N ARG A 433 -24.54 -5.02 -7.79
CA ARG A 433 -24.95 -5.28 -9.17
C ARG A 433 -25.80 -6.54 -9.24
N PRO A 434 -26.86 -6.56 -10.05
CA PRO A 434 -27.60 -7.78 -10.29
C PRO A 434 -26.72 -8.82 -10.99
N PHE A 435 -27.03 -10.10 -10.78
CA PHE A 435 -26.44 -11.17 -11.57
C PHE A 435 -27.03 -11.15 -12.97
N GLU A 436 -26.18 -11.12 -13.98
CA GLU A 436 -26.53 -11.09 -15.39
C GLU A 436 -25.79 -12.22 -16.14
N GLN A 437 -26.42 -12.73 -17.18
CA GLN A 437 -25.73 -13.65 -18.07
C GLN A 437 -24.73 -12.87 -18.92
N LYS A 438 -23.45 -13.24 -18.85
CA LYS A 438 -22.37 -12.69 -19.66
C LYS A 438 -21.88 -13.77 -20.60
N HIS A 439 -21.68 -13.40 -21.85
CA HIS A 439 -21.16 -14.28 -22.90
C HIS A 439 -19.78 -13.78 -23.34
N ASP A 440 -18.76 -14.62 -23.18
CA ASP A 440 -17.40 -14.34 -23.66
C ASP A 440 -17.18 -15.08 -24.97
N THR A 441 -17.31 -14.36 -26.07
CA THR A 441 -17.16 -14.92 -27.41
C THR A 441 -15.73 -15.35 -27.73
N ALA A 442 -14.74 -14.70 -27.12
CA ALA A 442 -13.34 -15.02 -27.35
C ALA A 442 -12.91 -16.31 -26.64
N ARG A 443 -13.53 -16.57 -25.47
CA ARG A 443 -13.21 -17.74 -24.64
C ARG A 443 -14.26 -18.82 -24.66
N LEU A 444 -15.35 -18.59 -25.41
CA LEU A 444 -16.44 -19.55 -25.65
C LEU A 444 -17.09 -20.08 -24.37
N PHE A 445 -17.41 -19.21 -23.43
CA PHE A 445 -18.18 -19.59 -22.24
C PHE A 445 -19.29 -18.58 -21.91
N ASP A 446 -20.30 -19.08 -21.22
CA ASP A 446 -21.36 -18.31 -20.59
C ASP A 446 -21.21 -18.35 -19.07
N VAL A 447 -21.44 -17.23 -18.41
CA VAL A 447 -21.40 -17.15 -16.95
C VAL A 447 -22.50 -16.23 -16.45
N VAL A 448 -23.17 -16.61 -15.37
CA VAL A 448 -24.09 -15.72 -14.65
C VAL A 448 -23.27 -15.06 -13.52
N THR A 449 -23.00 -13.77 -13.66
CA THR A 449 -22.14 -13.04 -12.73
C THR A 449 -22.61 -11.60 -12.57
N ASN A 450 -22.31 -11.02 -11.41
CA ASN A 450 -22.45 -9.59 -11.14
C ASN A 450 -21.15 -8.80 -11.34
N VAL A 451 -20.09 -9.48 -11.81
CA VAL A 451 -18.78 -8.92 -12.07
C VAL A 451 -18.66 -8.53 -13.53
N GLU A 452 -18.00 -7.42 -13.84
CA GLU A 452 -17.66 -7.11 -15.21
C GLU A 452 -16.70 -8.14 -15.80
N VAL A 453 -17.09 -8.71 -16.93
CA VAL A 453 -16.16 -9.48 -17.76
C VAL A 453 -15.36 -8.48 -18.56
N PRO A 454 -14.03 -8.41 -18.40
CA PRO A 454 -13.21 -7.45 -19.13
C PRO A 454 -13.44 -7.59 -20.64
N ALA A 455 -13.61 -6.49 -21.35
CA ALA A 455 -13.64 -6.49 -22.81
C ALA A 455 -12.34 -7.08 -23.39
N GLU A 456 -12.42 -7.63 -24.61
CA GLU A 456 -11.31 -8.38 -25.27
C GLU A 456 -9.98 -7.66 -25.34
N GLN A 457 -9.95 -6.34 -25.12
CA GLN A 457 -8.76 -5.50 -25.23
C GLN A 457 -8.21 -4.99 -23.90
N THR A 458 -8.53 -5.59 -22.78
CA THR A 458 -7.80 -5.26 -21.57
C THR A 458 -6.36 -5.77 -21.73
N ASN A 459 -5.50 -4.91 -22.26
CA ASN A 459 -4.08 -5.07 -22.16
C ASN A 459 -3.74 -5.35 -20.70
N TYR A 460 -2.85 -6.30 -20.45
CA TYR A 460 -2.32 -6.60 -19.12
C TYR A 460 -1.88 -5.34 -18.33
N TYR A 461 -1.60 -4.25 -19.04
CA TYR A 461 -1.25 -2.93 -18.49
C TYR A 461 -2.44 -2.10 -17.99
N ASN A 462 -3.66 -2.30 -18.48
CA ASN A 462 -4.83 -1.64 -17.91
C ASN A 462 -5.13 -2.16 -16.50
N PHE A 463 -4.53 -3.29 -16.12
CA PHE A 463 -4.64 -3.85 -14.79
C PHE A 463 -3.88 -3.05 -13.70
N TYR A 464 -2.86 -2.28 -14.10
CA TYR A 464 -2.08 -1.38 -13.22
C TYR A 464 -2.39 0.10 -13.47
N ARG A 465 -3.25 0.41 -14.42
CA ARG A 465 -3.59 1.78 -14.80
C ARG A 465 -5.02 2.14 -14.41
N ASP A 466 -5.68 1.31 -13.67
CA ASP A 466 -6.98 1.68 -13.11
C ASP A 466 -6.74 2.65 -11.97
N ASP A 467 -6.95 3.87 -12.33
CA ASP A 467 -8.04 4.60 -11.70
C ASP A 467 -7.59 5.54 -10.61
N GLU A 468 -6.79 6.55 -11.03
CA GLU A 468 -6.51 7.71 -10.17
C GLU A 468 -7.73 8.64 -9.97
N ASP A 469 -8.88 8.37 -10.62
CA ASP A 469 -9.99 9.32 -10.66
C ASP A 469 -11.36 8.79 -10.17
N ASP A 470 -11.44 7.61 -9.56
CA ASP A 470 -12.73 7.09 -9.10
C ASP A 470 -12.65 6.45 -7.71
N ASP A 471 -13.15 7.18 -6.72
CA ASP A 471 -13.34 6.70 -5.33
C ASP A 471 -14.26 5.45 -5.22
N SER A 472 -14.80 4.96 -6.34
CA SER A 472 -15.62 3.74 -6.41
C SER A 472 -14.83 2.44 -6.39
N HIS A 473 -13.48 2.47 -6.46
CA HIS A 473 -12.62 1.28 -6.65
C HIS A 473 -12.57 0.31 -5.49
N LEU A 474 -12.92 0.73 -4.32
CA LEU A 474 -13.02 -0.16 -3.16
C LEU A 474 -14.21 -1.12 -3.26
N GLU A 475 -15.06 -0.98 -4.27
CA GLU A 475 -16.37 -1.63 -4.32
C GLU A 475 -16.56 -2.63 -5.46
N GLU A 476 -15.64 -2.70 -6.42
CA GLU A 476 -15.78 -3.60 -7.57
C GLU A 476 -14.89 -4.83 -7.45
N THR A 477 -15.52 -5.97 -7.22
CA THR A 477 -14.84 -7.26 -7.42
C THR A 477 -14.75 -7.51 -8.93
N LYS A 478 -13.54 -7.40 -9.50
CA LYS A 478 -13.27 -7.76 -10.89
C LYS A 478 -12.83 -9.21 -10.95
N MET A 479 -13.54 -10.05 -11.67
CA MET A 479 -13.12 -11.41 -11.96
C MET A 479 -12.33 -11.44 -13.25
N ALA A 480 -11.06 -11.84 -13.20
CA ALA A 480 -10.27 -12.10 -14.39
C ALA A 480 -10.05 -13.60 -14.52
N VAL A 481 -10.50 -14.17 -15.62
CA VAL A 481 -10.27 -15.60 -15.95
C VAL A 481 -9.07 -15.65 -16.89
N TYR A 482 -7.98 -16.28 -16.44
CA TYR A 482 -6.77 -16.43 -17.24
C TYR A 482 -6.68 -17.85 -17.77
N TYR A 483 -6.55 -17.98 -19.09
CA TYR A 483 -6.17 -19.22 -19.73
C TYR A 483 -4.70 -19.13 -20.16
N ARG A 484 -3.88 -20.11 -19.76
CA ARG A 484 -2.60 -20.36 -20.40
C ARG A 484 -2.83 -21.29 -21.58
N LYS A 485 -2.49 -20.83 -22.78
CA LYS A 485 -2.29 -21.73 -23.93
C LYS A 485 -1.05 -22.56 -23.72
#